data_30aafeda639f3355cb2aeb85e417bb58
#
_entry.id   30aafeda639f3355cb2aeb85e417bb58
#
_cell.length_a   1.000
_cell.length_b   1.000
_cell.length_c   1.000
_cell.angle_alpha   90.00
_cell.angle_beta   90.00
_cell.angle_gamma   90.00
#
_symmetry.space_group_name_H-M   'P 1'
#
loop_
_entity.id
_entity.type
_entity.pdbx_description
1 polymer ?
#
loop_
_entity_poly.entity_id
_entity_poly.type
_entity_poly.pdbx_seq_one_letter_code
_entity_poly.pdbx_strand_id
1 'polypeptide(L)'
;MFVIFRKFKFSLKIITIFSITILLFSSIFIYYSVKADKVQNIHVPIIMYHSVLKSKSGKYIVHPETLENDLKYIKDHGYTTITMTDLINFVYSNVALPEKPIIITFDDGHYNNLTYVLPLLEQYDMVAVISIVGEYTDRYSKSNEANPNYSYLRWCDINDLIKTNRIEFQNHTYNMHSMSNGRNGCMKKKTESLESYQNTLSENLTKLQNEFNENTGYIPNTFTYPFGAVSNASFDVIKELGFKASLSCEEGINIISNDPECLYMLKRYNRPNNISSDLFFKKFNT
;
A
#
# COMPACT_ATOMS: atom_id res chain seq x y z
N MET A 1 -55.76 -32.10 41.19
CA MET A 1 -55.50 -31.34 39.95
C MET A 1 -54.61 -32.18 39.04
N PHE A 2 -55.23 -32.88 38.08
CA PHE A 2 -54.51 -33.80 37.15
C PHE A 2 -54.07 -33.00 35.90
N VAL A 3 -52.79 -32.90 35.66
CA VAL A 3 -52.28 -32.33 34.47
C VAL A 3 -52.21 -33.42 33.37
N ILE A 4 -53.04 -33.31 32.35
CA ILE A 4 -53.07 -34.24 31.19
C ILE A 4 -51.98 -33.80 30.21
N PHE A 5 -50.86 -34.54 30.17
CA PHE A 5 -49.86 -34.42 29.12
C PHE A 5 -50.39 -34.99 27.80
N ARG A 6 -50.76 -34.13 26.85
CA ARG A 6 -51.08 -34.50 25.48
C ARG A 6 -49.82 -34.95 24.73
N LYS A 7 -49.66 -36.26 24.48
CA LYS A 7 -48.56 -36.77 23.63
C LYS A 7 -48.78 -36.31 22.19
N PHE A 8 -47.94 -35.34 21.75
CA PHE A 8 -47.88 -34.98 20.32
C PHE A 8 -47.24 -36.15 19.55
N LYS A 9 -48.04 -36.87 18.70
CA LYS A 9 -47.49 -37.83 17.74
C LYS A 9 -47.07 -37.07 16.47
N PHE A 10 -45.82 -36.74 16.35
CA PHE A 10 -45.27 -36.25 15.07
C PHE A 10 -45.32 -37.40 14.04
N SER A 11 -45.91 -37.15 12.86
CA SER A 11 -45.88 -38.10 11.76
C SER A 11 -44.42 -38.34 11.34
N LEU A 12 -44.05 -39.61 11.10
CA LEU A 12 -42.71 -39.99 10.64
C LEU A 12 -42.26 -39.18 9.42
N LYS A 13 -43.21 -38.83 8.53
CA LYS A 13 -42.96 -37.96 7.36
C LYS A 13 -42.49 -36.55 7.73
N ILE A 14 -43.04 -35.96 8.80
CA ILE A 14 -42.64 -34.61 9.26
C ILE A 14 -41.21 -34.65 9.85
N ILE A 15 -40.89 -35.69 10.61
CA ILE A 15 -39.55 -35.92 11.16
C ILE A 15 -38.52 -36.07 10.03
N THR A 16 -38.87 -36.89 9.00
CA THR A 16 -37.97 -37.11 7.84
C THR A 16 -37.73 -35.81 7.04
N ILE A 17 -38.80 -35.04 6.78
CA ILE A 17 -38.66 -33.74 6.09
C ILE A 17 -37.75 -32.77 6.90
N PHE A 18 -37.97 -32.69 8.21
CA PHE A 18 -37.18 -31.82 9.09
C PHE A 18 -35.71 -32.24 9.15
N SER A 19 -35.43 -33.54 9.17
CA SER A 19 -34.08 -34.09 9.12
C SER A 19 -33.37 -33.78 7.79
N ILE A 20 -34.06 -33.87 6.66
CA ILE A 20 -33.50 -33.54 5.33
C ILE A 20 -33.24 -32.07 5.22
N THR A 21 -34.10 -31.18 5.72
CA THR A 21 -33.87 -29.74 5.72
C THR A 21 -32.66 -29.35 6.57
N ILE A 22 -32.49 -29.93 7.77
CA ILE A 22 -31.31 -29.69 8.60
C ILE A 22 -30.03 -30.15 7.90
N LEU A 23 -30.05 -31.32 7.25
CA LEU A 23 -28.88 -31.81 6.49
C LEU A 23 -28.53 -30.91 5.31
N LEU A 24 -29.52 -30.38 4.59
CA LEU A 24 -29.31 -29.42 3.51
C LEU A 24 -28.76 -28.10 4.03
N PHE A 25 -29.30 -27.56 5.10
CA PHE A 25 -28.76 -26.32 5.71
C PHE A 25 -27.35 -26.51 6.26
N SER A 26 -27.08 -27.66 6.90
CA SER A 26 -25.72 -27.95 7.39
C SER A 26 -24.73 -28.16 6.26
N SER A 27 -25.11 -28.80 5.16
CA SER A 27 -24.23 -28.96 3.98
C SER A 27 -23.96 -27.63 3.27
N ILE A 28 -24.96 -26.75 3.17
CA ILE A 28 -24.80 -25.38 2.65
C ILE A 28 -23.89 -24.56 3.57
N PHE A 29 -24.12 -24.64 4.88
CA PHE A 29 -23.26 -23.93 5.86
C PHE A 29 -21.82 -24.43 5.81
N ILE A 30 -21.60 -25.75 5.76
CA ILE A 30 -20.26 -26.35 5.60
C ILE A 30 -19.63 -25.92 4.27
N TYR A 31 -20.38 -25.90 3.16
CA TYR A 31 -19.88 -25.45 1.86
C TYR A 31 -19.41 -24.00 1.91
N TYR A 32 -20.20 -23.10 2.50
CA TYR A 32 -19.80 -21.70 2.67
C TYR A 32 -18.65 -21.51 3.66
N SER A 33 -18.62 -22.27 4.76
CA SER A 33 -17.51 -22.25 5.73
C SER A 33 -16.20 -22.74 5.11
N VAL A 34 -16.23 -23.86 4.37
CA VAL A 34 -15.04 -24.40 3.67
C VAL A 34 -14.57 -23.45 2.54
N LYS A 35 -15.49 -22.71 1.91
CA LYS A 35 -15.13 -21.70 0.90
C LYS A 35 -14.55 -20.44 1.52
N ALA A 36 -14.95 -20.10 2.75
CA ALA A 36 -14.39 -18.96 3.51
C ALA A 36 -12.99 -19.26 4.07
N ASP A 37 -12.67 -20.53 4.38
CA ASP A 37 -11.40 -20.95 4.99
C ASP A 37 -10.26 -21.25 3.99
N LYS A 38 -10.47 -21.09 2.69
CA LYS A 38 -9.31 -21.07 1.77
C LYS A 38 -8.53 -19.81 2.03
N VAL A 39 -7.45 -19.92 2.80
CA VAL A 39 -6.39 -18.90 2.84
C VAL A 39 -5.98 -18.63 1.41
N GLN A 40 -6.49 -17.54 0.84
CA GLN A 40 -6.19 -17.16 -0.52
C GLN A 40 -4.87 -16.43 -0.51
N ASN A 41 -3.77 -17.15 -0.74
CA ASN A 41 -2.47 -16.53 -0.94
C ASN A 41 -2.46 -15.85 -2.32
N ILE A 42 -2.45 -14.52 -2.31
CA ILE A 42 -2.40 -13.70 -3.52
C ILE A 42 -0.98 -13.16 -3.70
N HIS A 43 -0.43 -13.29 -4.90
CA HIS A 43 0.84 -12.70 -5.26
C HIS A 43 0.64 -11.25 -5.70
N VAL A 44 1.26 -10.32 -5.00
CA VAL A 44 1.15 -8.88 -5.29
C VAL A 44 2.54 -8.31 -5.54
N PRO A 45 2.93 -8.11 -6.81
CA PRO A 45 4.13 -7.34 -7.13
C PRO A 45 3.90 -5.86 -6.83
N ILE A 46 4.93 -5.21 -6.29
CA ILE A 46 4.95 -3.76 -6.05
C ILE A 46 6.15 -3.17 -6.77
N ILE A 47 5.90 -2.19 -7.63
CA ILE A 47 6.95 -1.48 -8.36
C ILE A 47 7.29 -0.19 -7.62
N MET A 48 8.59 0.10 -7.49
CA MET A 48 9.10 1.30 -6.86
C MET A 48 9.75 2.22 -7.88
N TYR A 49 9.12 3.35 -8.12
CA TYR A 49 9.66 4.49 -8.85
C TYR A 49 9.98 5.63 -7.87
N HIS A 50 10.63 6.68 -8.37
CA HIS A 50 10.82 7.94 -7.67
C HIS A 50 10.54 9.11 -8.63
N SER A 51 11.54 9.58 -9.32
CA SER A 51 11.46 10.71 -10.24
C SER A 51 11.19 10.28 -11.68
N VAL A 52 10.33 11.03 -12.39
CA VAL A 52 10.04 10.82 -13.82
C VAL A 52 10.46 12.08 -14.57
N LEU A 53 11.54 12.02 -15.37
CA LEU A 53 12.12 13.19 -16.03
C LEU A 53 12.46 12.93 -17.48
N LYS A 54 12.25 13.94 -18.34
CA LYS A 54 12.69 13.94 -19.75
C LYS A 54 14.18 14.24 -19.90
N SER A 55 14.76 15.00 -18.97
CA SER A 55 16.11 15.54 -19.07
C SER A 55 17.20 14.66 -18.47
N LYS A 56 16.84 13.68 -17.66
CA LYS A 56 17.75 12.78 -16.94
C LYS A 56 17.17 11.38 -16.85
N SER A 57 18.05 10.39 -16.72
CA SER A 57 17.68 9.01 -16.44
C SER A 57 18.72 8.36 -15.52
N GLY A 58 18.33 7.33 -14.77
CA GLY A 58 19.24 6.64 -13.86
C GLY A 58 18.54 5.57 -13.04
N LYS A 59 19.18 5.17 -11.95
CA LYS A 59 18.66 4.11 -11.05
C LYS A 59 17.30 4.47 -10.44
N TYR A 60 17.08 5.75 -10.13
CA TYR A 60 15.86 6.26 -9.47
C TYR A 60 15.15 7.32 -10.32
N ILE A 61 15.55 7.48 -11.57
CA ILE A 61 14.95 8.44 -12.50
C ILE A 61 14.62 7.71 -13.80
N VAL A 62 13.35 7.62 -14.13
CA VAL A 62 12.91 7.02 -15.39
C VAL A 62 12.42 8.08 -16.37
N HIS A 63 12.54 7.82 -17.67
CA HIS A 63 11.95 8.66 -18.69
C HIS A 63 10.43 8.44 -18.74
N PRO A 64 9.60 9.47 -19.03
CA PRO A 64 8.14 9.29 -19.17
C PRO A 64 7.74 8.18 -20.14
N GLU A 65 8.46 8.01 -21.24
CA GLU A 65 8.24 6.91 -22.20
C GLU A 65 8.47 5.52 -21.58
N THR A 66 9.45 5.40 -20.66
CA THR A 66 9.69 4.14 -19.94
C THR A 66 8.51 3.82 -19.05
N LEU A 67 7.98 4.83 -18.31
CA LEU A 67 6.78 4.66 -17.51
C LEU A 67 5.58 4.30 -18.38
N GLU A 68 5.37 4.99 -19.50
CA GLU A 68 4.27 4.69 -20.42
C GLU A 68 4.33 3.26 -20.95
N ASN A 69 5.52 2.79 -21.35
CA ASN A 69 5.72 1.40 -21.79
C ASN A 69 5.42 0.39 -20.66
N ASP A 70 5.75 0.73 -19.40
CA ASP A 70 5.43 -0.10 -18.23
C ASP A 70 3.91 -0.16 -18.00
N LEU A 71 3.20 0.96 -18.06
CA LEU A 71 1.73 1.00 -17.92
C LEU A 71 1.05 0.23 -19.05
N LYS A 72 1.56 0.37 -20.27
CA LYS A 72 1.07 -0.42 -21.40
C LYS A 72 1.27 -1.92 -21.16
N TYR A 73 2.47 -2.34 -20.69
CA TYR A 73 2.74 -3.73 -20.35
C TYR A 73 1.75 -4.25 -19.30
N ILE A 74 1.53 -3.49 -18.22
CA ILE A 74 0.58 -3.81 -17.14
C ILE A 74 -0.81 -4.08 -17.73
N LYS A 75 -1.30 -3.18 -18.59
CA LYS A 75 -2.61 -3.30 -19.23
C LYS A 75 -2.69 -4.51 -20.17
N ASP A 76 -1.70 -4.67 -21.05
CA ASP A 76 -1.69 -5.72 -22.09
C ASP A 76 -1.58 -7.13 -21.47
N HIS A 77 -1.01 -7.25 -20.26
CA HIS A 77 -0.89 -8.53 -19.55
C HIS A 77 -1.98 -8.78 -18.51
N GLY A 78 -3.02 -7.92 -18.47
CA GLY A 78 -4.21 -8.10 -17.65
C GLY A 78 -3.99 -7.85 -16.16
N TYR A 79 -2.95 -7.10 -15.79
CA TYR A 79 -2.80 -6.61 -14.42
C TYR A 79 -3.77 -5.46 -14.16
N THR A 80 -4.25 -5.38 -12.92
CA THR A 80 -5.06 -4.25 -12.43
C THR A 80 -4.30 -3.55 -11.33
N THR A 81 -4.09 -2.25 -11.47
CA THR A 81 -3.43 -1.46 -10.42
C THR A 81 -4.37 -1.28 -9.23
N ILE A 82 -3.83 -1.44 -8.02
CA ILE A 82 -4.53 -1.27 -6.76
C ILE A 82 -3.73 -0.32 -5.85
N THR A 83 -4.41 0.25 -4.85
CA THR A 83 -3.80 1.09 -3.81
C THR A 83 -3.34 0.26 -2.61
N MET A 84 -2.62 0.90 -1.68
CA MET A 84 -2.33 0.27 -0.38
C MET A 84 -3.60 0.08 0.44
N THR A 85 -4.56 1.00 0.34
CA THR A 85 -5.86 0.87 1.01
C THR A 85 -6.64 -0.33 0.48
N ASP A 86 -6.62 -0.63 -0.82
CA ASP A 86 -7.26 -1.83 -1.36
C ASP A 86 -6.63 -3.11 -0.80
N LEU A 87 -5.29 -3.15 -0.74
CA LEU A 87 -4.56 -4.29 -0.18
C LEU A 87 -4.86 -4.48 1.32
N ILE A 88 -4.89 -3.39 2.09
CA ILE A 88 -5.25 -3.38 3.51
C ILE A 88 -6.69 -3.88 3.70
N ASN A 89 -7.63 -3.39 2.89
CA ASN A 89 -9.04 -3.81 2.96
C ASN A 89 -9.23 -5.29 2.61
N PHE A 90 -8.43 -5.84 1.70
CA PHE A 90 -8.42 -7.29 1.45
C PHE A 90 -8.06 -8.07 2.72
N VAL A 91 -6.98 -7.67 3.41
CA VAL A 91 -6.48 -8.40 4.58
C VAL A 91 -7.36 -8.21 5.82
N TYR A 92 -7.78 -6.97 6.10
CA TYR A 92 -8.55 -6.66 7.32
C TYR A 92 -10.07 -6.86 7.20
N SER A 93 -10.60 -6.72 5.98
CA SER A 93 -12.05 -6.66 5.73
C SER A 93 -12.54 -7.68 4.70
N ASN A 94 -11.67 -8.55 4.19
CA ASN A 94 -11.97 -9.54 3.16
C ASN A 94 -12.59 -8.95 1.88
N VAL A 95 -12.24 -7.71 1.53
CA VAL A 95 -12.64 -7.10 0.26
C VAL A 95 -11.83 -7.75 -0.87
N ALA A 96 -12.50 -8.36 -1.84
CA ALA A 96 -11.82 -9.08 -2.91
C ALA A 96 -10.92 -8.16 -3.76
N LEU A 97 -9.71 -8.62 -4.07
CA LEU A 97 -8.82 -7.99 -5.04
C LEU A 97 -9.11 -8.48 -6.47
N PRO A 98 -8.71 -7.72 -7.50
CA PRO A 98 -8.74 -8.20 -8.88
C PRO A 98 -7.83 -9.44 -9.07
N GLU A 99 -8.01 -10.16 -10.18
CA GLU A 99 -7.30 -11.43 -10.43
C GLU A 99 -5.78 -11.30 -10.46
N LYS A 100 -5.27 -10.21 -11.05
CA LYS A 100 -3.84 -9.90 -11.17
C LYS A 100 -3.55 -8.51 -10.58
N PRO A 101 -3.55 -8.37 -9.23
CA PRO A 101 -3.29 -7.08 -8.62
C PRO A 101 -1.81 -6.70 -8.72
N ILE A 102 -1.54 -5.41 -8.94
CA ILE A 102 -0.21 -4.82 -8.92
C ILE A 102 -0.26 -3.45 -8.27
N ILE A 103 0.76 -3.07 -7.51
CA ILE A 103 0.87 -1.73 -6.93
C ILE A 103 2.02 -0.97 -7.60
N ILE A 104 1.75 0.26 -8.01
CA ILE A 104 2.74 1.21 -8.53
C ILE A 104 3.01 2.23 -7.43
N THR A 105 4.26 2.33 -6.97
CA THR A 105 4.64 3.30 -5.93
C THR A 105 5.65 4.32 -6.45
N PHE A 106 5.56 5.56 -5.97
CA PHE A 106 6.53 6.63 -6.20
C PHE A 106 6.98 7.18 -4.84
N ASP A 107 8.27 7.19 -4.60
CA ASP A 107 8.83 7.72 -3.37
C ASP A 107 9.21 9.21 -3.50
N ASP A 108 9.44 9.88 -2.39
CA ASP A 108 9.89 11.26 -2.18
C ASP A 108 8.85 12.35 -2.48
N GLY A 109 7.83 12.12 -3.31
CA GLY A 109 6.84 13.13 -3.65
C GLY A 109 7.36 14.21 -4.61
N HIS A 110 8.12 13.83 -5.63
CA HIS A 110 8.61 14.76 -6.66
C HIS A 110 7.47 15.44 -7.43
N TYR A 111 7.59 16.74 -7.72
CA TYR A 111 6.60 17.49 -8.50
C TYR A 111 6.37 16.92 -9.91
N ASN A 112 7.38 16.26 -10.48
CA ASN A 112 7.24 15.59 -11.77
C ASN A 112 6.24 14.41 -11.76
N ASN A 113 5.85 13.91 -10.61
CA ASN A 113 4.77 12.93 -10.51
C ASN A 113 3.42 13.57 -10.92
N LEU A 114 3.15 14.82 -10.53
CA LEU A 114 2.00 15.55 -11.05
C LEU A 114 2.12 15.79 -12.56
N THR A 115 3.32 16.20 -13.03
CA THR A 115 3.50 16.64 -14.41
C THR A 115 3.48 15.51 -15.43
N TYR A 116 4.06 14.36 -15.10
CA TYR A 116 4.26 13.26 -16.05
C TYR A 116 3.55 11.97 -15.67
N VAL A 117 3.32 11.70 -14.37
CA VAL A 117 2.69 10.45 -13.95
C VAL A 117 1.18 10.55 -14.04
N LEU A 118 0.57 11.59 -13.46
CA LEU A 118 -0.89 11.72 -13.44
C LEU A 118 -1.52 11.60 -14.84
N PRO A 119 -1.06 12.32 -15.89
CA PRO A 119 -1.67 12.20 -17.22
C PRO A 119 -1.59 10.78 -17.80
N LEU A 120 -0.53 10.04 -17.52
CA LEU A 120 -0.39 8.66 -17.95
C LEU A 120 -1.33 7.71 -17.17
N LEU A 121 -1.47 7.90 -15.86
CA LEU A 121 -2.44 7.13 -15.07
C LEU A 121 -3.87 7.35 -15.55
N GLU A 122 -4.23 8.58 -15.89
CA GLU A 122 -5.54 8.92 -16.47
C GLU A 122 -5.73 8.26 -17.84
N GLN A 123 -4.72 8.33 -18.72
CA GLN A 123 -4.75 7.73 -20.05
C GLN A 123 -4.95 6.21 -20.02
N TYR A 124 -4.33 5.52 -19.07
CA TYR A 124 -4.38 4.06 -18.95
C TYR A 124 -5.45 3.56 -17.98
N ASP A 125 -6.21 4.46 -17.32
CA ASP A 125 -7.22 4.15 -16.28
C ASP A 125 -6.62 3.38 -15.10
N MET A 126 -5.48 3.88 -14.59
CA MET A 126 -4.71 3.26 -13.52
C MET A 126 -4.61 4.13 -12.28
N VAL A 127 -4.22 3.53 -11.16
CA VAL A 127 -3.96 4.20 -9.89
C VAL A 127 -2.52 3.96 -9.44
N ALA A 128 -1.99 4.84 -8.60
CA ALA A 128 -0.68 4.72 -8.00
C ALA A 128 -0.64 5.25 -6.56
N VAL A 129 0.44 4.97 -5.86
CA VAL A 129 0.71 5.40 -4.48
C VAL A 129 1.92 6.32 -4.47
N ILE A 130 1.83 7.47 -3.83
CA ILE A 130 2.97 8.40 -3.65
C ILE A 130 3.29 8.52 -2.16
N SER A 131 4.53 8.21 -1.78
CA SER A 131 5.01 8.39 -0.40
C SER A 131 5.83 9.67 -0.31
N ILE A 132 5.35 10.68 0.43
CA ILE A 132 5.98 12.00 0.48
C ILE A 132 6.89 12.19 1.69
N VAL A 133 7.93 13.02 1.54
CA VAL A 133 8.75 13.55 2.61
C VAL A 133 8.20 14.91 3.04
N GLY A 134 7.69 15.03 4.26
CA GLY A 134 6.96 16.23 4.73
C GLY A 134 7.79 17.51 4.65
N GLU A 135 9.04 17.49 5.06
CA GLU A 135 9.94 18.65 4.99
C GLU A 135 10.09 19.20 3.56
N TYR A 136 10.09 18.32 2.55
CA TYR A 136 10.18 18.76 1.15
C TYR A 136 8.88 19.40 0.71
N THR A 137 7.74 18.78 1.03
CA THR A 137 6.41 19.34 0.74
C THR A 137 6.22 20.72 1.39
N ASP A 138 6.58 20.88 2.65
CA ASP A 138 6.52 22.17 3.36
C ASP A 138 7.40 23.23 2.72
N ARG A 139 8.63 22.86 2.38
CA ARG A 139 9.60 23.77 1.75
C ARG A 139 9.04 24.33 0.44
N TYR A 140 8.52 23.47 -0.43
CA TYR A 140 8.00 23.89 -1.72
C TYR A 140 6.60 24.52 -1.63
N SER A 141 5.82 24.20 -0.62
CA SER A 141 4.59 24.93 -0.31
C SER A 141 4.87 26.39 0.09
N LYS A 142 5.95 26.63 0.85
CA LYS A 142 6.38 28.00 1.24
C LYS A 142 6.98 28.80 0.09
N SER A 143 7.85 28.19 -0.71
CA SER A 143 8.47 28.88 -1.86
C SER A 143 7.53 29.03 -3.03
N ASN A 144 6.46 28.23 -3.08
CA ASN A 144 5.50 28.12 -4.18
C ASN A 144 6.15 27.76 -5.53
N GLU A 145 7.32 27.12 -5.51
CA GLU A 145 8.01 26.67 -6.71
C GLU A 145 7.40 25.36 -7.23
N ALA A 146 7.16 25.31 -8.55
CA ALA A 146 6.52 24.20 -9.24
C ALA A 146 7.30 23.83 -10.51
N ASN A 147 8.52 23.31 -10.35
CA ASN A 147 9.37 22.93 -11.46
C ASN A 147 9.60 21.40 -11.48
N PRO A 148 9.22 20.70 -12.57
CA PRO A 148 9.34 19.25 -12.63
C PRO A 148 10.77 18.72 -12.53
N ASN A 149 11.79 19.57 -12.77
CA ASN A 149 13.19 19.10 -12.73
C ASN A 149 13.76 19.01 -11.31
N TYR A 150 13.20 19.73 -10.31
CA TYR A 150 13.80 19.77 -8.97
C TYR A 150 12.82 20.01 -7.82
N SER A 151 11.54 20.40 -8.09
CA SER A 151 10.58 20.67 -7.03
C SER A 151 9.94 19.38 -6.51
N TYR A 152 9.34 19.50 -5.33
CA TYR A 152 8.48 18.48 -4.74
C TYR A 152 7.03 18.95 -4.71
N LEU A 153 6.10 18.03 -4.54
CA LEU A 153 4.67 18.30 -4.44
C LEU A 153 4.40 19.22 -3.25
N ARG A 154 3.60 20.27 -3.49
CA ARG A 154 3.09 21.18 -2.47
C ARG A 154 1.78 20.65 -1.91
N TRP A 155 1.36 21.11 -0.76
CA TRP A 155 0.07 20.71 -0.18
C TRP A 155 -1.13 20.97 -1.10
N CYS A 156 -1.10 22.07 -1.86
CA CYS A 156 -2.14 22.33 -2.87
C CYS A 156 -2.15 21.28 -4.00
N ASP A 157 -0.97 20.85 -4.47
CA ASP A 157 -0.84 19.82 -5.50
C ASP A 157 -1.36 18.47 -4.98
N ILE A 158 -1.06 18.12 -3.74
CA ILE A 158 -1.53 16.90 -3.08
C ILE A 158 -3.06 16.89 -2.98
N ASN A 159 -3.66 18.02 -2.56
CA ASN A 159 -5.11 18.17 -2.51
C ASN A 159 -5.78 17.96 -3.88
N ASP A 160 -5.17 18.48 -4.94
CA ASP A 160 -5.71 18.31 -6.28
C ASP A 160 -5.53 16.86 -6.79
N LEU A 161 -4.40 16.23 -6.50
CA LEU A 161 -4.14 14.85 -6.84
C LEU A 161 -5.09 13.87 -6.12
N ILE A 162 -5.40 14.09 -4.85
CA ILE A 162 -6.37 13.28 -4.08
C ILE A 162 -7.75 13.30 -4.77
N LYS A 163 -8.20 14.47 -5.24
CA LYS A 163 -9.51 14.63 -5.90
C LYS A 163 -9.62 13.85 -7.22
N THR A 164 -8.51 13.51 -7.85
CA THR A 164 -8.50 12.71 -9.08
C THR A 164 -8.89 11.25 -8.87
N ASN A 165 -8.80 10.75 -7.63
CA ASN A 165 -8.91 9.33 -7.27
C ASN A 165 -7.91 8.44 -8.03
N ARG A 166 -6.81 9.01 -8.55
CA ARG A 166 -5.73 8.27 -9.23
C ARG A 166 -4.52 8.07 -8.35
N ILE A 167 -4.37 8.89 -7.32
CA ILE A 167 -3.20 8.88 -6.44
C ILE A 167 -3.63 8.72 -4.99
N GLU A 168 -3.07 7.72 -4.33
CA GLU A 168 -3.12 7.55 -2.88
C GLU A 168 -1.79 8.05 -2.28
N PHE A 169 -1.85 8.78 -1.17
CA PHE A 169 -0.65 9.31 -0.50
C PHE A 169 -0.29 8.51 0.74
N GLN A 170 1.05 8.35 0.99
CA GLN A 170 1.57 7.62 2.12
C GLN A 170 2.74 8.38 2.79
N ASN A 171 3.08 7.96 4.01
CA ASN A 171 4.09 8.61 4.86
C ASN A 171 5.49 8.07 4.56
N HIS A 172 6.42 8.99 4.19
CA HIS A 172 7.84 8.70 3.97
C HIS A 172 8.75 9.45 4.95
N THR A 173 8.31 9.66 6.18
CA THR A 173 8.86 10.51 7.24
C THR A 173 8.67 12.01 7.00
N TYR A 174 8.69 12.78 8.08
CA TYR A 174 8.72 14.24 7.95
C TYR A 174 10.09 14.73 7.46
N ASN A 175 11.19 14.37 8.14
CA ASN A 175 12.54 14.83 7.81
C ASN A 175 13.65 13.80 8.10
N MET A 176 13.31 12.50 8.12
CA MET A 176 14.31 11.43 8.30
C MET A 176 14.78 10.84 6.96
N HIS A 177 14.64 11.56 5.86
CA HIS A 177 15.12 11.15 4.54
C HIS A 177 16.53 11.73 4.26
N SER A 178 17.50 11.36 5.09
CA SER A 178 18.90 11.79 4.93
C SER A 178 19.88 10.75 5.50
N MET A 179 21.12 10.81 5.02
CA MET A 179 22.27 10.06 5.55
C MET A 179 23.21 11.04 6.27
N SER A 180 22.77 11.61 7.38
CA SER A 180 23.52 12.64 8.11
C SER A 180 23.54 12.39 9.61
N ASN A 181 24.50 13.00 10.31
CA ASN A 181 24.59 12.95 11.78
C ASN A 181 24.57 11.53 12.37
N GLY A 182 25.20 10.57 11.66
CA GLY A 182 25.29 9.17 12.08
C GLY A 182 23.97 8.39 12.00
N ARG A 183 22.95 8.94 11.32
CA ARG A 183 21.67 8.24 11.03
C ARG A 183 21.55 7.96 9.53
N ASN A 184 21.11 6.79 9.17
CA ASN A 184 20.73 6.41 7.83
C ASN A 184 19.21 6.28 7.78
N GLY A 185 18.56 7.21 7.11
CA GLY A 185 17.09 7.26 7.07
C GLY A 185 16.48 7.24 8.48
N CYS A 186 15.49 6.40 8.70
CA CYS A 186 14.86 6.20 10.00
C CYS A 186 15.47 5.08 10.85
N MET A 187 16.69 4.62 10.51
CA MET A 187 17.38 3.58 11.28
C MET A 187 17.84 4.10 12.64
N LYS A 188 17.78 3.26 13.68
CA LYS A 188 18.29 3.57 15.01
C LYS A 188 19.83 3.79 14.96
N LYS A 189 20.33 4.85 15.56
CA LYS A 189 21.79 5.10 15.70
C LYS A 189 22.38 4.08 16.68
N LYS A 190 23.65 3.73 16.50
CA LYS A 190 24.37 2.80 17.41
C LYS A 190 24.44 3.30 18.86
N THR A 191 24.58 4.61 19.05
CA THR A 191 24.71 5.26 20.35
C THR A 191 23.39 5.74 20.96
N GLU A 192 22.27 5.54 20.28
CA GLU A 192 20.93 5.97 20.71
C GLU A 192 20.29 4.91 21.59
N SER A 193 19.65 5.32 22.68
CA SER A 193 18.84 4.40 23.48
C SER A 193 17.59 3.95 22.69
N LEU A 194 16.97 2.86 23.09
CA LEU A 194 15.73 2.39 22.48
C LEU A 194 14.62 3.43 22.61
N GLU A 195 14.42 3.94 23.81
CA GLU A 195 13.40 4.95 24.13
C GLU A 195 13.61 6.25 23.32
N SER A 196 14.84 6.77 23.28
CA SER A 196 15.15 7.98 22.48
C SER A 196 14.86 7.78 21.01
N TYR A 197 15.17 6.59 20.48
CA TYR A 197 14.88 6.25 19.09
C TYR A 197 13.37 6.20 18.82
N GLN A 198 12.63 5.49 19.67
CA GLN A 198 11.18 5.33 19.51
C GLN A 198 10.48 6.69 19.59
N ASN A 199 10.84 7.53 20.56
CA ASN A 199 10.32 8.89 20.66
C ASN A 199 10.63 9.73 19.41
N THR A 200 11.89 9.73 18.94
CA THR A 200 12.29 10.47 17.75
C THR A 200 11.52 10.01 16.50
N LEU A 201 11.36 8.71 16.31
CA LEU A 201 10.62 8.17 15.18
C LEU A 201 9.14 8.51 15.28
N SER A 202 8.54 8.30 16.46
CA SER A 202 7.13 8.61 16.72
C SER A 202 6.81 10.07 16.45
N GLU A 203 7.59 11.00 17.00
CA GLU A 203 7.41 12.44 16.76
C GLU A 203 7.50 12.80 15.28
N ASN A 204 8.47 12.21 14.58
CA ASN A 204 8.68 12.47 13.15
C ASN A 204 7.52 11.99 12.28
N LEU A 205 7.04 10.76 12.50
CA LEU A 205 5.93 10.18 11.75
C LEU A 205 4.62 10.88 12.09
N THR A 206 4.37 11.15 13.38
CA THR A 206 3.17 11.86 13.85
C THR A 206 3.10 13.27 13.25
N LYS A 207 4.22 13.95 13.16
CA LYS A 207 4.27 15.28 12.55
C LYS A 207 3.72 15.25 11.12
N LEU A 208 4.16 14.32 10.29
CA LEU A 208 3.66 14.23 8.91
C LEU A 208 2.19 13.77 8.85
N GLN A 209 1.75 12.87 9.75
CA GLN A 209 0.34 12.48 9.84
C GLN A 209 -0.55 13.68 10.16
N ASN A 210 -0.14 14.54 11.11
CA ASN A 210 -0.87 15.75 11.46
C ASN A 210 -0.94 16.74 10.30
N GLU A 211 0.17 16.95 9.60
CA GLU A 211 0.23 17.84 8.43
C GLU A 211 -0.66 17.35 7.28
N PHE A 212 -0.70 16.03 7.04
CA PHE A 212 -1.66 15.47 6.10
C PHE A 212 -3.10 15.77 6.51
N ASN A 213 -3.45 15.50 7.76
CA ASN A 213 -4.80 15.75 8.27
C ASN A 213 -5.17 17.24 8.20
N GLU A 214 -4.28 18.13 8.61
CA GLU A 214 -4.50 19.57 8.64
C GLU A 214 -4.66 20.18 7.23
N ASN A 215 -3.82 19.74 6.29
CA ASN A 215 -3.81 20.31 4.94
C ASN A 215 -4.80 19.64 3.98
N THR A 216 -5.16 18.37 4.20
CA THR A 216 -5.92 17.58 3.21
C THR A 216 -7.13 16.84 3.77
N GLY A 217 -7.25 16.70 5.09
CA GLY A 217 -8.22 15.83 5.73
C GLY A 217 -7.96 14.32 5.53
N TYR A 218 -6.86 13.96 4.85
CA TYR A 218 -6.43 12.58 4.60
C TYR A 218 -5.40 12.14 5.66
N ILE A 219 -5.42 10.87 6.04
CA ILE A 219 -4.44 10.29 6.97
C ILE A 219 -3.82 9.05 6.29
N PRO A 220 -2.51 9.05 6.02
CA PRO A 220 -1.79 7.88 5.50
C PRO A 220 -1.94 6.65 6.40
N ASN A 221 -2.13 5.48 5.78
CA ASN A 221 -2.26 4.19 6.48
C ASN A 221 -1.04 3.29 6.31
N THR A 222 -0.08 3.69 5.49
CA THR A 222 1.13 2.93 5.17
C THR A 222 2.38 3.77 5.42
N PHE A 223 3.40 3.13 5.97
CA PHE A 223 4.71 3.74 6.18
C PHE A 223 5.74 3.21 5.17
N THR A 224 6.44 4.11 4.48
CA THR A 224 7.52 3.77 3.54
C THR A 224 8.87 4.08 4.16
N TYR A 225 9.73 3.08 4.31
CA TYR A 225 11.06 3.24 4.92
C TYR A 225 12.03 3.97 3.98
N PRO A 226 12.56 5.17 4.35
CA PRO A 226 13.61 5.84 3.58
C PRO A 226 14.84 4.96 3.38
N PHE A 227 15.32 4.85 2.13
CA PHE A 227 16.47 4.02 1.73
C PHE A 227 16.34 2.53 2.05
N GLY A 228 15.18 2.04 2.47
CA GLY A 228 15.01 0.70 3.05
C GLY A 228 15.77 0.51 4.37
N ALA A 229 16.13 1.59 5.05
CA ALA A 229 16.89 1.57 6.30
C ALA A 229 15.96 1.27 7.48
N VAL A 230 15.93 0.02 7.92
CA VAL A 230 15.01 -0.51 8.91
C VAL A 230 15.72 -0.84 10.22
N SER A 231 15.03 -0.63 11.34
CA SER A 231 15.38 -1.16 12.65
C SER A 231 14.20 -1.93 13.21
N ASN A 232 14.42 -3.10 13.81
CA ASN A 232 13.33 -3.91 14.40
C ASN A 232 12.51 -3.10 15.43
N ALA A 233 13.17 -2.18 16.13
CA ALA A 233 12.52 -1.29 17.09
C ALA A 233 11.52 -0.30 16.46
N SER A 234 11.48 -0.16 15.14
CA SER A 234 10.48 0.68 14.46
C SER A 234 9.12 0.02 14.34
N PHE A 235 9.03 -1.32 14.40
CA PHE A 235 7.77 -2.03 14.17
C PHE A 235 6.70 -1.69 15.20
N ASP A 236 7.07 -1.62 16.47
CA ASP A 236 6.14 -1.25 17.53
C ASP A 236 5.64 0.18 17.31
N VAL A 237 6.55 1.12 17.00
CA VAL A 237 6.21 2.52 16.78
C VAL A 237 5.21 2.68 15.62
N ILE A 238 5.46 2.06 14.47
CA ILE A 238 4.55 2.21 13.32
C ILE A 238 3.18 1.58 13.58
N LYS A 239 3.12 0.45 14.31
CA LYS A 239 1.85 -0.19 14.70
C LYS A 239 1.08 0.65 15.72
N GLU A 240 1.74 1.19 16.73
CA GLU A 240 1.15 2.08 17.74
C GLU A 240 0.59 3.37 17.13
N LEU A 241 1.26 3.91 16.10
CA LEU A 241 0.78 5.07 15.35
C LEU A 241 -0.37 4.74 14.37
N GLY A 242 -0.78 3.47 14.29
CA GLY A 242 -1.92 3.04 13.49
C GLY A 242 -1.65 2.75 12.03
N PHE A 243 -0.38 2.74 11.59
CA PHE A 243 -0.05 2.27 10.25
C PHE A 243 -0.39 0.79 10.12
N LYS A 244 -1.08 0.43 9.04
CA LYS A 244 -1.55 -0.93 8.75
C LYS A 244 -0.61 -1.72 7.86
N ALA A 245 0.31 -1.03 7.19
CA ALA A 245 1.30 -1.62 6.30
C ALA A 245 2.62 -0.86 6.32
N SER A 246 3.69 -1.48 5.86
CA SER A 246 4.93 -0.79 5.58
C SER A 246 5.63 -1.33 4.33
N LEU A 247 6.32 -0.42 3.61
CA LEU A 247 7.03 -0.69 2.39
C LEU A 247 8.54 -0.67 2.63
N SER A 248 9.24 -1.69 2.16
CA SER A 248 10.70 -1.80 2.19
C SER A 248 11.32 -1.50 0.81
N CYS A 249 12.65 -1.59 0.71
CA CYS A 249 13.38 -1.59 -0.57
C CYS A 249 13.95 -2.97 -0.92
N GLU A 250 13.53 -4.04 -0.24
CA GLU A 250 13.89 -5.40 -0.62
C GLU A 250 13.13 -5.81 -1.87
N GLU A 251 13.82 -6.43 -2.84
CA GLU A 251 13.16 -6.95 -4.05
C GLU A 251 12.52 -8.31 -3.79
N GLY A 252 11.32 -8.53 -4.32
CA GLY A 252 10.61 -9.81 -4.24
C GLY A 252 9.11 -9.68 -4.43
N ILE A 253 8.44 -10.81 -4.65
CA ILE A 253 6.99 -10.92 -4.69
C ILE A 253 6.46 -11.00 -3.26
N ASN A 254 5.34 -10.32 -3.01
CA ASN A 254 4.62 -10.42 -1.76
C ASN A 254 3.55 -11.50 -1.86
N ILE A 255 3.53 -12.38 -0.88
CA ILE A 255 2.48 -13.39 -0.72
C ILE A 255 1.54 -12.87 0.36
N ILE A 256 0.37 -12.42 -0.07
CA ILE A 256 -0.62 -11.79 0.79
C ILE A 256 -1.64 -12.83 1.24
N SER A 257 -1.85 -12.92 2.53
CA SER A 257 -2.85 -13.76 3.19
C SER A 257 -3.81 -12.89 4.01
N ASN A 258 -4.70 -13.52 4.78
CA ASN A 258 -5.57 -12.81 5.74
C ASN A 258 -4.85 -12.46 7.06
N ASP A 259 -3.55 -12.74 7.18
CA ASP A 259 -2.76 -12.36 8.35
C ASP A 259 -2.24 -10.93 8.18
N PRO A 260 -2.62 -9.96 9.04
CA PRO A 260 -2.14 -8.58 8.98
C PRO A 260 -0.62 -8.43 9.01
N GLU A 261 0.11 -9.37 9.59
CA GLU A 261 1.57 -9.31 9.65
C GLU A 261 2.21 -9.37 8.25
N CYS A 262 1.55 -9.96 7.25
CA CYS A 262 2.04 -10.00 5.88
C CYS A 262 2.11 -8.61 5.20
N LEU A 263 1.47 -7.59 5.76
CA LEU A 263 1.46 -6.22 5.24
C LEU A 263 2.68 -5.39 5.68
N TYR A 264 3.47 -5.89 6.64
CA TYR A 264 4.66 -5.17 7.09
C TYR A 264 5.89 -5.62 6.32
N MET A 265 6.76 -4.65 5.97
CA MET A 265 7.98 -4.88 5.18
C MET A 265 7.71 -5.41 3.77
N LEU A 266 6.65 -4.96 3.14
CA LEU A 266 6.33 -5.34 1.77
C LEU A 266 7.50 -5.03 0.82
N LYS A 267 7.85 -6.02 0.01
CA LYS A 267 8.95 -5.99 -0.95
C LYS A 267 8.55 -5.23 -2.19
N ARG A 268 9.51 -4.50 -2.77
CA ARG A 268 9.27 -3.68 -3.96
C ARG A 268 10.40 -3.84 -4.96
N TYR A 269 10.07 -3.91 -6.23
CA TYR A 269 11.05 -3.93 -7.32
C TYR A 269 11.38 -2.51 -7.75
N ASN A 270 12.64 -2.08 -7.56
CA ASN A 270 13.09 -0.79 -8.09
C ASN A 270 13.10 -0.81 -9.62
N ARG A 271 12.52 0.21 -10.23
CA ARG A 271 12.42 0.37 -11.70
C ARG A 271 13.50 1.32 -12.22
N PRO A 272 14.65 0.81 -12.70
CA PRO A 272 15.66 1.65 -13.34
C PRO A 272 15.31 1.92 -14.81
N ASN A 273 15.81 3.01 -15.36
CA ASN A 273 15.51 3.41 -16.76
C ASN A 273 16.17 2.52 -17.83
N ASN A 274 17.22 1.80 -17.50
CA ASN A 274 18.12 1.14 -18.49
C ASN A 274 17.74 -0.28 -18.87
N ILE A 275 16.56 -0.76 -18.49
CA ILE A 275 16.02 -2.06 -18.89
C ILE A 275 14.63 -1.91 -19.53
N SER A 276 14.32 -2.73 -20.52
CA SER A 276 12.99 -2.73 -21.16
C SER A 276 11.91 -3.21 -20.20
N SER A 277 10.66 -2.82 -20.45
CA SER A 277 9.50 -3.27 -19.68
C SER A 277 9.39 -4.80 -19.68
N ASP A 278 9.52 -5.44 -20.85
CA ASP A 278 9.47 -6.91 -20.96
C ASP A 278 10.50 -7.61 -20.08
N LEU A 279 11.73 -7.08 -20.02
CA LEU A 279 12.79 -7.66 -19.16
C LEU A 279 12.54 -7.39 -17.70
N PHE A 280 12.03 -6.21 -17.34
CA PHE A 280 11.73 -5.85 -15.96
C PHE A 280 10.61 -6.73 -15.39
N PHE A 281 9.50 -6.86 -16.11
CA PHE A 281 8.33 -7.60 -15.66
C PHE A 281 8.52 -9.13 -15.64
N LYS A 282 9.54 -9.68 -16.33
CA LYS A 282 9.91 -11.09 -16.17
C LYS A 282 10.23 -11.48 -14.73
N LYS A 283 10.65 -10.52 -13.89
CA LYS A 283 10.90 -10.75 -12.45
C LYS A 283 9.63 -11.15 -11.66
N PHE A 284 8.42 -10.89 -12.20
CA PHE A 284 7.15 -11.18 -11.53
C PHE A 284 6.60 -12.57 -11.82
N ASN A 285 7.21 -13.29 -12.75
CA ASN A 285 6.79 -14.62 -13.21
C ASN A 285 7.56 -15.75 -12.49
N THR A 286 8.24 -15.45 -11.38
CA THR A 286 9.05 -16.43 -10.63
C THR A 286 8.34 -16.95 -9.39
#